data_2bd11d63dea901b6fcc8664361b54d21
#
_entry.id   2bd11d63dea901b6fcc8664361b54d21
#
_cell.length_a   1.000
_cell.length_b   1.000
_cell.length_c   1.000
_cell.angle_alpha   90.00
_cell.angle_beta   90.00
_cell.angle_gamma   90.00
#
_symmetry.space_group_name_H-M   'P 1'
#
loop_
_entity.id
_entity.type
_entity.pdbx_description
1 polymer ?
#
loop_
_entity_poly.entity_id
_entity_poly.type
_entity_poly.pdbx_seq_one_letter_code
_entity_poly.pdbx_strand_id
1 'polypeptide(L)'
;MTESLEYQVRLYLNERSADAARKDIDDACLSPLADILRGHDATLVNQLDAFEGYVAHAEQNGVEKFPLYHWTKAVVEDAGKREKHSKVFSVHVSGQEVYAKEIADALEIALQPLVGGDLITGLSKHDTNPNNNPQAPSGYRT
;
A
#
# COMPACT_ATOMS: atom_id res chain seq x y z
N MET A 1 -14.35 -8.57 -23.30
CA MET A 1 -14.28 -7.78 -22.08
C MET A 1 -12.86 -7.35 -21.76
N THR A 2 -12.72 -6.13 -21.35
CA THR A 2 -11.40 -5.61 -21.03
C THR A 2 -10.86 -6.26 -19.77
N GLU A 3 -9.60 -6.62 -19.79
CA GLU A 3 -8.90 -7.11 -18.61
C GLU A 3 -8.88 -6.06 -17.53
N SER A 4 -9.20 -6.46 -16.32
CA SER A 4 -9.23 -5.54 -15.20
C SER A 4 -7.83 -5.37 -14.60
N LEU A 5 -7.34 -4.14 -14.53
CA LEU A 5 -6.08 -3.79 -13.86
C LEU A 5 -6.42 -3.19 -12.51
N GLU A 6 -7.15 -3.92 -11.69
CA GLU A 6 -7.76 -3.38 -10.49
C GLU A 6 -7.34 -4.10 -9.21
N TYR A 7 -6.39 -5.02 -9.29
CA TYR A 7 -5.93 -5.73 -8.10
C TYR A 7 -4.68 -5.11 -7.52
N GLN A 8 -4.58 -5.14 -6.20
CA GLN A 8 -3.43 -4.65 -5.47
C GLN A 8 -3.10 -5.59 -4.32
N VAL A 9 -1.83 -5.93 -4.18
CA VAL A 9 -1.34 -6.69 -3.05
C VAL A 9 -0.85 -5.71 -1.99
N ARG A 10 -1.18 -5.96 -0.73
CA ARG A 10 -0.73 -5.17 0.40
C ARG A 10 -0.05 -6.07 1.42
N LEU A 11 1.01 -5.54 2.02
CA LEU A 11 1.78 -6.22 3.04
C LEU A 11 1.63 -5.51 4.37
N TYR A 12 1.60 -6.31 5.45
CA TYR A 12 1.58 -5.80 6.80
C TYR A 12 2.87 -6.28 7.46
N LEU A 13 3.73 -5.35 7.83
CA LEU A 13 5.01 -5.67 8.46
C LEU A 13 4.95 -5.39 9.95
N ASN A 14 5.79 -6.06 10.74
CA ASN A 14 5.91 -5.70 12.15
C ASN A 14 6.57 -4.31 12.26
N GLU A 15 6.51 -3.70 13.43
CA GLU A 15 6.99 -2.33 13.61
C GLU A 15 8.45 -2.16 13.19
N ARG A 16 9.32 -3.07 13.60
CA ARG A 16 10.74 -3.02 13.26
C ARG A 16 10.97 -3.11 11.76
N SER A 17 10.33 -4.07 11.11
CA SER A 17 10.47 -4.26 9.67
C SER A 17 9.88 -3.10 8.89
N ALA A 18 8.75 -2.57 9.35
CA ALA A 18 8.11 -1.42 8.72
C ALA A 18 9.03 -0.19 8.78
N ASP A 19 9.64 0.08 9.94
CA ASP A 19 10.56 1.19 10.08
C ASP A 19 11.76 1.03 9.15
N ALA A 20 12.33 -0.17 9.07
CA ALA A 20 13.45 -0.44 8.18
C ALA A 20 13.06 -0.23 6.72
N ALA A 21 11.90 -0.72 6.31
CA ALA A 21 11.43 -0.60 4.92
C ALA A 21 11.16 0.86 4.53
N ARG A 22 10.69 1.67 5.46
CA ARG A 22 10.46 3.09 5.19
C ARG A 22 11.76 3.86 5.00
N LYS A 23 12.85 3.40 5.62
CA LYS A 23 14.15 4.04 5.52
C LYS A 23 14.95 3.51 4.34
N ASP A 24 15.01 2.20 4.18
CA ASP A 24 15.82 1.56 3.17
C ASP A 24 15.36 0.12 2.95
N ILE A 25 14.69 -0.13 1.83
CA ILE A 25 14.21 -1.48 1.49
C ILE A 25 15.36 -2.46 1.28
N ASP A 26 16.57 -1.97 1.02
CA ASP A 26 17.74 -2.82 0.83
C ASP A 26 18.44 -3.18 2.13
N ASP A 27 17.89 -2.76 3.28
CA ASP A 27 18.39 -3.19 4.59
C ASP A 27 18.47 -4.71 4.64
N ALA A 28 19.57 -5.23 5.18
CA ALA A 28 19.83 -6.67 5.19
C ALA A 28 18.73 -7.48 5.87
N CYS A 29 18.04 -6.92 6.86
CA CYS A 29 16.96 -7.63 7.55
C CYS A 29 15.74 -7.85 6.65
N LEU A 30 15.67 -7.12 5.54
CA LEU A 30 14.56 -7.21 4.58
C LEU A 30 14.92 -8.02 3.33
N SER A 31 16.12 -8.61 3.28
CA SER A 31 16.61 -9.22 2.04
C SER A 31 15.70 -10.30 1.44
N PRO A 32 15.04 -11.18 2.21
CA PRO A 32 14.12 -12.15 1.61
C PRO A 32 12.97 -11.47 0.88
N LEU A 33 12.42 -10.40 1.45
CA LEU A 33 11.34 -9.63 0.85
C LEU A 33 11.86 -8.86 -0.37
N ALA A 34 12.97 -8.16 -0.22
CA ALA A 34 13.55 -7.37 -1.30
C ALA A 34 13.87 -8.22 -2.53
N ASP A 35 14.38 -9.44 -2.32
CA ASP A 35 14.70 -10.34 -3.43
C ASP A 35 13.44 -10.74 -4.22
N ILE A 36 12.34 -11.04 -3.51
CA ILE A 36 11.08 -11.36 -4.16
C ILE A 36 10.58 -10.17 -4.95
N LEU A 37 10.60 -8.98 -4.35
CA LEU A 37 10.13 -7.77 -5.01
C LEU A 37 10.92 -7.49 -6.29
N ARG A 38 12.24 -7.60 -6.25
CA ARG A 38 13.08 -7.40 -7.42
C ARG A 38 12.75 -8.40 -8.54
N GLY A 39 12.47 -9.64 -8.16
CA GLY A 39 12.12 -10.67 -9.13
C GLY A 39 10.80 -10.42 -9.85
N HIS A 40 9.94 -9.60 -9.28
CA HIS A 40 8.65 -9.25 -9.86
C HIS A 40 8.56 -7.82 -10.37
N ASP A 41 9.70 -7.11 -10.44
CA ASP A 41 9.73 -5.69 -10.78
C ASP A 41 8.77 -4.89 -9.88
N ALA A 42 8.78 -5.20 -8.60
CA ALA A 42 7.86 -4.64 -7.61
C ALA A 42 8.58 -3.74 -6.62
N THR A 43 7.86 -2.75 -6.12
CA THR A 43 8.34 -1.84 -5.08
C THR A 43 7.27 -1.69 -4.01
N LEU A 44 7.69 -1.23 -2.83
CA LEU A 44 6.76 -0.98 -1.74
C LEU A 44 6.53 0.52 -1.57
N VAL A 45 5.27 0.87 -1.31
CA VAL A 45 4.89 2.23 -0.95
C VAL A 45 4.20 2.17 0.40
N ASN A 46 4.77 2.86 1.40
CA ASN A 46 4.19 2.90 2.73
C ASN A 46 2.88 3.68 2.70
N GLN A 47 1.82 3.11 3.29
CA GLN A 47 0.50 3.70 3.21
C GLN A 47 0.42 5.04 3.94
N LEU A 48 1.04 5.16 5.12
CA LEU A 48 1.06 6.42 5.84
C LEU A 48 1.81 7.49 5.05
N ASP A 49 2.96 7.15 4.49
CA ASP A 49 3.75 8.10 3.70
C ASP A 49 2.96 8.58 2.48
N ALA A 50 2.21 7.68 1.84
CA ALA A 50 1.36 8.05 0.71
C ALA A 50 0.24 9.00 1.14
N PHE A 51 -0.38 8.76 2.29
CA PHE A 51 -1.43 9.63 2.81
C PHE A 51 -0.87 11.02 3.17
N GLU A 52 0.29 11.08 3.81
CA GLU A 52 0.93 12.35 4.13
C GLU A 52 1.30 13.13 2.87
N GLY A 53 1.80 12.43 1.86
CA GLY A 53 2.12 13.05 0.57
C GLY A 53 0.88 13.61 -0.12
N TYR A 54 -0.22 12.88 -0.09
CA TYR A 54 -1.49 13.34 -0.67
C TYR A 54 -1.97 14.62 0.02
N VAL A 55 -1.95 14.64 1.36
CA VAL A 55 -2.37 15.81 2.14
C VAL A 55 -1.48 17.02 1.81
N ALA A 56 -0.17 16.84 1.81
CA ALA A 56 0.76 17.92 1.51
C ALA A 56 0.55 18.48 0.10
N HIS A 57 0.36 17.59 -0.87
CA HIS A 57 0.13 17.99 -2.26
C HIS A 57 -1.19 18.77 -2.40
N ALA A 58 -2.25 18.31 -1.73
CA ALA A 58 -3.53 18.99 -1.74
C ALA A 58 -3.44 20.39 -1.13
N GLU A 59 -2.71 20.53 -0.03
CA GLU A 59 -2.54 21.82 0.63
C GLU A 59 -1.74 22.82 -0.19
N GLN A 60 -0.84 22.31 -1.03
CA GLN A 60 -0.04 23.17 -1.92
C GLN A 60 -0.80 23.60 -3.18
N ASN A 61 -1.73 22.77 -3.65
CA ASN A 61 -2.37 22.96 -4.96
C ASN A 61 -3.86 23.28 -4.90
N GLY A 62 -4.41 23.44 -3.70
CA GLY A 62 -5.83 23.75 -3.52
C GLY A 62 -6.63 22.51 -3.14
N VAL A 63 -7.07 22.46 -1.88
CA VAL A 63 -7.70 21.26 -1.30
C VAL A 63 -9.00 20.89 -2.00
N GLU A 64 -9.69 21.83 -2.61
CA GLU A 64 -10.94 21.60 -3.31
C GLU A 64 -10.79 20.73 -4.56
N LYS A 65 -9.57 20.56 -5.04
CA LYS A 65 -9.27 19.72 -6.20
C LYS A 65 -9.00 18.25 -5.80
N PHE A 66 -8.98 17.96 -4.50
CA PHE A 66 -8.60 16.65 -3.99
C PHE A 66 -9.75 16.06 -3.19
N PRO A 67 -10.55 15.18 -3.80
CA PRO A 67 -11.81 14.71 -3.18
C PRO A 67 -11.62 13.94 -1.88
N LEU A 68 -10.46 13.35 -1.65
CA LEU A 68 -10.21 12.57 -0.43
C LEU A 68 -9.45 13.36 0.63
N TYR A 69 -9.23 14.66 0.43
CA TYR A 69 -8.38 15.44 1.33
C TYR A 69 -8.83 15.37 2.79
N HIS A 70 -10.10 15.67 3.06
CA HIS A 70 -10.57 15.74 4.45
C HIS A 70 -10.51 14.38 5.14
N TRP A 71 -10.88 13.32 4.43
CA TRP A 71 -10.82 11.98 4.96
C TRP A 71 -9.37 11.58 5.24
N THR A 72 -8.48 11.81 4.30
CA THR A 72 -7.08 11.44 4.43
C THR A 72 -6.40 12.22 5.55
N LYS A 73 -6.69 13.53 5.65
CA LYS A 73 -6.12 14.35 6.72
C LYS A 73 -6.58 13.87 8.09
N ALA A 74 -7.85 13.48 8.24
CA ALA A 74 -8.36 12.95 9.49
C ALA A 74 -7.62 11.67 9.90
N VAL A 75 -7.31 10.81 8.94
CA VAL A 75 -6.53 9.59 9.19
C VAL A 75 -5.11 9.94 9.63
N VAL A 76 -4.46 10.86 8.93
CA VAL A 76 -3.08 11.26 9.22
C VAL A 76 -2.96 11.91 10.60
N GLU A 77 -3.99 12.59 11.06
CA GLU A 77 -3.97 13.27 12.36
C GLU A 77 -4.37 12.38 13.52
N ASP A 78 -4.90 11.19 13.27
CA ASP A 78 -5.31 10.25 14.31
C ASP A 78 -4.13 9.35 14.68
N ALA A 79 -3.67 9.42 15.95
CA ALA A 79 -2.48 8.69 16.38
C ALA A 79 -2.60 7.18 16.19
N GLY A 80 -3.76 6.60 16.50
CA GLY A 80 -3.96 5.16 16.34
C GLY A 80 -3.96 4.73 14.88
N LYS A 81 -4.55 5.54 14.01
CA LYS A 81 -4.56 5.25 12.57
C LYS A 81 -3.19 5.45 11.96
N ARG A 82 -2.44 6.45 12.41
CA ARG A 82 -1.06 6.64 11.97
C ARG A 82 -0.20 5.41 12.25
N GLU A 83 -0.31 4.88 13.46
CA GLU A 83 0.44 3.69 13.84
C GLU A 83 0.06 2.51 12.95
N LYS A 84 -1.23 2.28 12.74
CA LYS A 84 -1.71 1.19 11.89
C LYS A 84 -1.18 1.32 10.47
N HIS A 85 -1.36 2.47 9.85
CA HIS A 85 -1.00 2.66 8.44
C HIS A 85 0.50 2.71 8.21
N SER A 86 1.30 3.03 9.24
CA SER A 86 2.75 3.01 9.12
C SER A 86 3.31 1.60 8.89
N LYS A 87 2.51 0.57 9.17
CA LYS A 87 2.90 -0.84 9.01
C LYS A 87 2.33 -1.47 7.74
N VAL A 88 1.55 -0.72 6.98
CA VAL A 88 0.89 -1.22 5.77
C VAL A 88 1.63 -0.69 4.55
N PHE A 89 1.95 -1.58 3.63
CA PHE A 89 2.64 -1.23 2.38
C PHE A 89 1.85 -1.75 1.20
N SER A 90 1.65 -0.89 0.21
CA SER A 90 1.10 -1.30 -1.08
C SER A 90 2.22 -1.76 -1.98
N VAL A 91 2.02 -2.86 -2.69
CA VAL A 91 2.99 -3.35 -3.65
C VAL A 91 2.67 -2.77 -5.02
N HIS A 92 3.60 -2.02 -5.59
CA HIS A 92 3.48 -1.49 -6.94
C HIS A 92 4.30 -2.39 -7.88
N VAL A 93 3.77 -2.70 -9.06
CA VAL A 93 4.44 -3.56 -10.03
C VAL A 93 4.68 -2.77 -11.31
N SER A 94 5.92 -2.74 -11.76
CA SER A 94 6.33 -1.99 -12.95
C SER A 94 5.86 -0.54 -12.89
N GLY A 95 5.89 0.04 -11.68
CA GLY A 95 5.47 1.40 -11.44
C GLY A 95 3.95 1.61 -11.37
N GLN A 96 3.17 0.55 -11.45
CA GLN A 96 1.71 0.64 -11.40
C GLN A 96 1.17 0.29 -10.02
N GLU A 97 0.23 1.10 -9.55
CA GLU A 97 -0.43 0.90 -8.27
C GLU A 97 -1.37 -0.30 -8.26
N VAL A 98 -2.02 -0.54 -9.38
CA VAL A 98 -2.96 -1.66 -9.57
C VAL A 98 -2.60 -2.42 -10.82
N TYR A 99 -2.96 -3.70 -10.87
CA TYR A 99 -2.54 -4.60 -11.94
C TYR A 99 -3.52 -5.75 -12.11
N ALA A 100 -3.27 -6.60 -13.10
CA ALA A 100 -4.14 -7.73 -13.39
C ALA A 100 -4.13 -8.76 -12.26
N LYS A 101 -5.21 -9.52 -12.16
CA LYS A 101 -5.36 -10.56 -11.14
C LYS A 101 -4.21 -11.58 -11.19
N GLU A 102 -3.76 -11.96 -12.37
CA GLU A 102 -2.67 -12.92 -12.53
C GLU A 102 -1.38 -12.44 -11.89
N ILE A 103 -1.10 -11.15 -12.00
CA ILE A 103 0.08 -10.54 -11.39
C ILE A 103 -0.07 -10.54 -9.87
N ALA A 104 -1.25 -10.17 -9.39
CA ALA A 104 -1.52 -10.17 -7.95
C ALA A 104 -1.43 -11.58 -7.36
N ASP A 105 -1.96 -12.57 -8.06
CA ASP A 105 -1.90 -13.97 -7.62
C ASP A 105 -0.45 -14.47 -7.56
N ALA A 106 0.38 -14.13 -8.54
CA ALA A 106 1.78 -14.52 -8.55
C ALA A 106 2.55 -13.91 -7.38
N LEU A 107 2.29 -12.64 -7.08
CA LEU A 107 2.89 -11.98 -5.93
C LEU A 107 2.47 -12.63 -4.61
N GLU A 108 1.19 -12.92 -4.48
CA GLU A 108 0.65 -13.56 -3.27
C GLU A 108 1.34 -14.90 -3.02
N ILE A 109 1.46 -15.71 -4.05
CA ILE A 109 2.13 -17.01 -3.95
C ILE A 109 3.60 -16.84 -3.56
N ALA A 110 4.29 -15.88 -4.17
CA ALA A 110 5.70 -15.66 -3.90
C ALA A 110 5.96 -15.15 -2.48
N LEU A 111 5.05 -14.32 -1.95
CA LEU A 111 5.21 -13.70 -0.64
C LEU A 111 4.67 -14.55 0.50
N GLN A 112 3.77 -15.49 0.22
CA GLN A 112 3.11 -16.30 1.24
C GLN A 112 4.09 -17.01 2.19
N PRO A 113 5.23 -17.56 1.73
CA PRO A 113 6.17 -18.21 2.64
C PRO A 113 6.74 -17.32 3.72
N LEU A 114 6.72 -16.00 3.54
CA LEU A 114 7.23 -15.04 4.52
C LEU A 114 6.17 -14.63 5.55
N VAL A 115 4.91 -14.97 5.31
CA VAL A 115 3.82 -14.58 6.20
C VAL A 115 3.85 -15.43 7.46
N GLY A 116 3.68 -14.76 8.61
CA GLY A 116 3.71 -15.45 9.90
C GLY A 116 5.09 -15.58 10.52
N GLY A 117 6.13 -15.14 9.79
CA GLY A 117 7.48 -15.05 10.35
C GLY A 117 7.73 -13.69 10.99
N ASP A 118 9.00 -13.36 11.17
CA ASP A 118 9.37 -12.10 11.82
C ASP A 118 9.20 -10.89 10.91
N LEU A 119 9.06 -11.09 9.60
CA LEU A 119 9.07 -10.00 8.63
C LEU A 119 7.67 -9.56 8.24
N ILE A 120 6.86 -10.47 7.73
CA ILE A 120 5.51 -10.16 7.27
C ILE A 120 4.49 -10.73 8.25
N THR A 121 3.66 -9.85 8.82
CA THR A 121 2.61 -10.25 9.75
C THR A 121 1.28 -10.54 9.04
N GLY A 122 1.12 -10.00 7.82
CA GLY A 122 -0.09 -10.23 7.05
C GLY A 122 0.10 -9.91 5.59
N LEU A 123 -0.76 -10.47 4.77
CA LEU A 123 -0.73 -10.31 3.32
C LEU A 123 -2.18 -10.30 2.84
N SER A 124 -2.53 -9.34 2.01
CA SER A 124 -3.86 -9.29 1.45
C SER A 124 -3.81 -8.91 -0.02
N LYS A 125 -4.81 -9.39 -0.76
CA LYS A 125 -4.99 -9.06 -2.16
C LYS A 125 -6.34 -8.37 -2.28
N HIS A 126 -6.33 -7.15 -2.79
CA HIS A 126 -7.51 -6.31 -2.86
C HIS A 126 -7.99 -6.16 -4.29
N ASP A 127 -9.27 -6.40 -4.49
CA ASP A 127 -9.96 -6.01 -5.71
C ASP A 127 -10.37 -4.54 -5.50
N THR A 128 -9.76 -3.63 -6.23
CA THR A 128 -10.01 -2.21 -6.05
C THR A 128 -11.17 -1.69 -6.90
N ASN A 129 -11.85 -2.56 -7.64
CA ASN A 129 -13.01 -2.17 -8.44
C ASN A 129 -14.10 -1.60 -7.53
N PRO A 130 -14.56 -0.36 -7.75
CA PRO A 130 -15.58 0.25 -6.89
C PRO A 130 -16.90 -0.53 -6.84
N ASN A 131 -17.20 -1.33 -7.85
CA ASN A 131 -18.41 -2.14 -7.87
C ASN A 131 -18.33 -3.32 -6.91
N ASN A 132 -17.14 -3.74 -6.53
CA ASN A 132 -16.92 -4.90 -5.67
C ASN A 132 -16.47 -4.49 -4.27
N ASN A 133 -15.93 -3.28 -4.12
CA ASN A 133 -15.35 -2.84 -2.86
C ASN A 133 -15.87 -1.46 -2.46
N PRO A 134 -16.23 -1.27 -1.20
CA PRO A 134 -16.59 0.05 -0.71
C PRO A 134 -15.45 1.04 -0.88
N GLN A 135 -15.78 2.24 -1.31
CA GLN A 135 -14.83 3.33 -1.39
C GLN A 135 -15.03 4.26 -0.19
N ALA A 136 -14.18 5.29 -0.08
CA ALA A 136 -14.36 6.31 0.93
C ALA A 136 -15.78 6.89 0.84
N PRO A 137 -16.39 7.30 1.96
CA PRO A 137 -17.73 7.88 1.94
C PRO A 137 -17.84 9.01 0.93
N SER A 138 -19.02 9.13 0.30
CA SER A 138 -19.20 10.09 -0.79
C SER A 138 -18.89 11.53 -0.39
N GLY A 139 -19.10 11.88 0.89
CA GLY A 139 -18.75 13.20 1.40
C GLY A 139 -17.26 13.53 1.37
N TYR A 140 -16.42 12.52 1.22
CA TYR A 140 -14.96 12.68 1.15
C TYR A 140 -14.41 12.50 -0.27
N ARG A 141 -15.25 12.11 -1.22
CA ARG A 141 -14.81 11.74 -2.56
C ARG A 141 -15.07 12.78 -3.62
N THR A 142 -15.78 13.79 -3.32
CA THR A 142 -16.16 14.82 -4.30
C THR A 142 -15.01 15.70 -4.71
#